data_b384c16f60a2ff046144f8d390ba2eef
#
_entry.id   b384c16f60a2ff046144f8d390ba2eef
#
_cell.length_a   1.000
_cell.length_b   1.000
_cell.length_c   1.000
_cell.angle_alpha   90.00
_cell.angle_beta   90.00
_cell.angle_gamma   90.00
#
_symmetry.space_group_name_H-M   'P 1'
#
loop_
_entity.id
_entity.type
_entity.pdbx_description
1 polymer ?
#
loop_
_entity_poly.entity_id
_entity_poly.type
_entity_poly.pdbx_seq_one_letter_code
_entity_poly.pdbx_strand_id
1 'polypeptide(L)'
;MALSYYKETLRETALKLATPGKGILAVDESTNTCGKRLASIGVENTEENRQAYRGMLFTTEGLGNYISGAILFEETLFQDHADGESMISKLEKEGIIPGIKVDKGLKPLVGALEHETYCSGLDGLTERASDYYARGARFAKWRAVLQITADGPSDLAIRENAWGLARYARSVQEAGLVPIIEPEILMDGDHDILTTSEIQEKIIKEVYFACQQNGVYLEGTLLKPSMTVPGADYEGKSDPKNVALATVTTLLRSVPAAVPGIVFLSGGLSEEEASLYLNEMNLLSADKPWNLSFSYGRACLLYTSDAADEGFC
;
A
#
# COMPACT_ATOMS: atom_id res chain seq x y z
N MET A 1 -0.11 25.05 7.87
CA MET A 1 0.81 25.95 7.15
C MET A 1 2.17 25.31 6.86
N ALA A 2 2.59 24.28 7.56
CA ALA A 2 3.78 23.51 7.18
C ALA A 2 3.63 22.82 5.81
N LEU A 3 2.42 22.38 5.45
CA LEU A 3 2.16 21.79 4.12
C LEU A 3 2.60 22.71 2.96
N SER A 4 2.41 24.04 3.06
CA SER A 4 2.84 24.94 1.99
C SER A 4 4.35 24.92 1.74
N TYR A 5 5.11 24.63 2.77
CA TYR A 5 6.58 24.47 2.68
C TYR A 5 6.96 23.15 1.96
N TYR A 6 6.18 22.08 2.17
CA TYR A 6 6.52 20.76 1.64
C TYR A 6 5.87 20.42 0.29
N LYS A 7 4.98 21.25 -0.26
CA LYS A 7 4.22 20.92 -1.47
C LYS A 7 5.07 20.41 -2.64
N GLU A 8 6.13 21.12 -2.97
CA GLU A 8 7.00 20.74 -4.08
C GLU A 8 7.73 19.42 -3.79
N THR A 9 8.32 19.30 -2.59
CA THR A 9 8.99 18.06 -2.16
C THR A 9 8.03 16.87 -2.16
N LEU A 10 6.78 17.04 -1.70
CA LEU A 10 5.76 16.01 -1.72
C LEU A 10 5.43 15.57 -3.15
N ARG A 11 5.22 16.56 -4.06
CA ARG A 11 4.93 16.28 -5.48
C ARG A 11 6.08 15.53 -6.15
N GLU A 12 7.31 16.00 -5.98
CA GLU A 12 8.49 15.34 -6.56
C GLU A 12 8.68 13.92 -6.02
N THR A 13 8.50 13.73 -4.71
CA THR A 13 8.61 12.41 -4.08
C THR A 13 7.51 11.46 -4.58
N ALA A 14 6.25 11.94 -4.68
CA ALA A 14 5.15 11.14 -5.20
C ALA A 14 5.39 10.72 -6.67
N LEU A 15 5.89 11.62 -7.52
CA LEU A 15 6.26 11.30 -8.90
C LEU A 15 7.41 10.28 -8.98
N LYS A 16 8.43 10.39 -8.12
CA LYS A 16 9.53 9.41 -8.06
C LYS A 16 9.04 8.04 -7.61
N LEU A 17 8.14 7.98 -6.61
CA LEU A 17 7.51 6.73 -6.19
C LEU A 17 6.65 6.11 -7.29
N ALA A 18 5.98 6.92 -8.09
CA ALA A 18 5.14 6.51 -9.21
C ALA A 18 5.94 6.36 -10.54
N THR A 19 7.26 6.18 -10.50
CA THR A 19 8.08 6.01 -11.70
C THR A 19 7.59 4.80 -12.53
N PRO A 20 7.29 4.96 -13.84
CA PRO A 20 6.92 3.85 -14.70
C PRO A 20 7.95 2.71 -14.67
N GLY A 21 7.48 1.47 -14.64
CA GLY A 21 8.33 0.27 -14.61
C GLY A 21 8.91 -0.07 -13.23
N LYS A 22 8.62 0.72 -12.20
CA LYS A 22 9.02 0.43 -10.82
C LYS A 22 7.82 0.34 -9.90
N GLY A 23 7.94 -0.49 -8.87
CA GLY A 23 6.92 -0.63 -7.82
C GLY A 23 7.45 -0.27 -6.43
N ILE A 24 6.65 -0.57 -5.42
CA ILE A 24 6.99 -0.33 -4.01
C ILE A 24 7.07 -1.67 -3.28
N LEU A 25 8.18 -1.93 -2.63
CA LEU A 25 8.37 -3.12 -1.80
C LEU A 25 7.67 -2.90 -0.45
N ALA A 26 6.71 -3.76 -0.11
CA ALA A 26 6.02 -3.74 1.17
C ALA A 26 6.68 -4.75 2.13
N VAL A 27 7.51 -4.25 3.05
CA VAL A 27 8.21 -5.02 4.09
C VAL A 27 7.88 -4.51 5.49
N ASP A 28 6.66 -4.06 5.62
CA ASP A 28 6.11 -3.41 6.81
C ASP A 28 5.28 -4.35 7.70
N GLU A 29 5.50 -5.65 7.57
CA GLU A 29 4.85 -6.64 8.42
C GLU A 29 5.10 -6.35 9.89
N SER A 30 4.02 -6.42 10.67
CA SER A 30 4.13 -6.34 12.12
C SER A 30 5.00 -7.49 12.66
N THR A 31 5.55 -7.33 13.87
CA THR A 31 6.32 -8.38 14.54
C THR A 31 5.61 -9.74 14.53
N ASN A 32 4.29 -9.75 14.78
CA ASN A 32 3.50 -10.98 14.75
C ASN A 32 3.38 -11.59 13.35
N THR A 33 3.19 -10.77 12.32
CA THR A 33 3.09 -11.23 10.93
C THR A 33 4.43 -11.76 10.44
N CYS A 34 5.52 -11.05 10.73
CA CYS A 34 6.87 -11.50 10.44
C CYS A 34 7.18 -12.83 11.16
N GLY A 35 6.76 -12.94 12.44
CA GLY A 35 6.92 -14.19 13.23
C GLY A 35 6.22 -15.39 12.59
N LYS A 36 5.02 -15.23 12.02
CA LYS A 36 4.33 -16.31 11.30
C LYS A 36 5.12 -16.77 10.07
N ARG A 37 5.75 -15.84 9.35
CA ARG A 37 6.61 -16.17 8.19
C ARG A 37 7.88 -16.89 8.61
N LEU A 38 8.58 -16.40 9.64
CA LEU A 38 9.77 -17.06 10.16
C LEU A 38 9.46 -18.47 10.69
N ALA A 39 8.33 -18.63 11.40
CA ALA A 39 7.88 -19.94 11.90
C ALA A 39 7.61 -20.96 10.78
N SER A 40 7.12 -20.53 9.61
CA SER A 40 6.89 -21.44 8.46
C SER A 40 8.16 -22.07 7.91
N ILE A 41 9.32 -21.49 8.20
CA ILE A 41 10.65 -22.02 7.83
C ILE A 41 11.46 -22.46 9.06
N GLY A 42 10.82 -22.64 10.23
CA GLY A 42 11.46 -23.10 11.45
C GLY A 42 12.40 -22.09 12.13
N VAL A 43 12.28 -20.81 11.81
CA VAL A 43 13.12 -19.74 12.40
C VAL A 43 12.37 -19.03 13.51
N GLU A 44 13.05 -18.79 14.62
CA GLU A 44 12.48 -18.08 15.78
C GLU A 44 12.24 -16.60 15.47
N ASN A 45 11.16 -16.03 16.03
CA ASN A 45 10.81 -14.63 15.87
C ASN A 45 11.57 -13.73 16.84
N THR A 46 12.87 -13.58 16.65
CA THR A 46 13.71 -12.62 17.38
C THR A 46 13.90 -11.33 16.59
N GLU A 47 14.38 -10.29 17.26
CA GLU A 47 14.71 -9.02 16.60
C GLU A 47 15.81 -9.21 15.57
N GLU A 48 16.85 -9.99 15.89
CA GLU A 48 17.98 -10.29 15.01
C GLU A 48 17.53 -11.02 13.76
N ASN A 49 16.61 -11.98 13.88
CA ASN A 49 16.10 -12.73 12.73
C ASN A 49 15.23 -11.85 11.83
N ARG A 50 14.44 -10.94 12.40
CA ARG A 50 13.68 -9.94 11.61
C ARG A 50 14.60 -8.94 10.93
N GLN A 51 15.67 -8.50 11.61
CA GLN A 51 16.71 -7.63 11.05
C GLN A 51 17.42 -8.32 9.88
N ALA A 52 17.85 -9.58 10.05
CA ALA A 52 18.52 -10.36 9.02
C ALA A 52 17.62 -10.55 7.80
N TYR A 53 16.35 -10.91 8.00
CA TYR A 53 15.36 -11.05 6.93
C TYR A 53 15.21 -9.75 6.10
N ARG A 54 15.03 -8.61 6.76
CA ARG A 54 14.87 -7.32 6.07
C ARG A 54 16.18 -6.82 5.47
N GLY A 55 17.29 -7.03 6.16
CA GLY A 55 18.62 -6.71 5.66
C GLY A 55 18.96 -7.44 4.37
N MET A 56 18.66 -8.73 4.29
CA MET A 56 18.83 -9.52 3.08
C MET A 56 18.10 -8.91 1.88
N LEU A 57 16.85 -8.46 2.08
CA LEU A 57 16.08 -7.84 1.00
C LEU A 57 16.68 -6.51 0.54
N PHE A 58 17.12 -5.66 1.49
CA PHE A 58 17.62 -4.31 1.17
C PHE A 58 19.03 -4.30 0.57
N THR A 59 19.76 -5.40 0.70
CA THR A 59 21.10 -5.56 0.13
C THR A 59 21.12 -6.39 -1.16
N THR A 60 19.94 -6.72 -1.72
CA THR A 60 19.84 -7.39 -3.01
C THR A 60 20.33 -6.46 -4.12
N GLU A 61 21.38 -6.86 -4.81
CA GLU A 61 22.00 -6.07 -5.89
C GLU A 61 20.99 -5.81 -7.02
N GLY A 62 20.94 -4.57 -7.47
CA GLY A 62 20.06 -4.15 -8.56
C GLY A 62 18.57 -4.00 -8.19
N LEU A 63 18.20 -4.16 -6.92
CA LEU A 63 16.81 -3.98 -6.45
C LEU A 63 16.23 -2.63 -6.89
N GLY A 64 17.03 -1.57 -6.86
CA GLY A 64 16.63 -0.21 -7.27
C GLY A 64 16.28 -0.08 -8.76
N ASN A 65 16.56 -1.08 -9.61
CA ASN A 65 16.09 -1.09 -11.00
C ASN A 65 14.57 -1.32 -11.10
N TYR A 66 13.99 -2.03 -10.12
CA TYR A 66 12.59 -2.45 -10.12
C TYR A 66 11.75 -1.81 -9.02
N ILE A 67 12.40 -1.29 -7.97
CA ILE A 67 11.75 -0.77 -6.77
C ILE A 67 12.07 0.73 -6.62
N SER A 68 11.03 1.56 -6.54
CA SER A 68 11.15 3.01 -6.32
C SER A 68 11.11 3.38 -4.84
N GLY A 69 10.45 2.57 -4.00
CA GLY A 69 10.30 2.83 -2.57
C GLY A 69 10.09 1.54 -1.77
N ALA A 70 10.40 1.57 -0.48
CA ALA A 70 10.16 0.46 0.43
C ALA A 70 9.40 0.93 1.67
N ILE A 71 8.28 0.26 2.00
CA ILE A 71 7.50 0.54 3.21
C ILE A 71 8.10 -0.26 4.36
N LEU A 72 8.62 0.41 5.38
CA LEU A 72 9.24 -0.20 6.54
C LEU A 72 8.25 -0.34 7.70
N PHE A 73 8.52 -1.28 8.59
CA PHE A 73 7.98 -1.30 9.94
C PHE A 73 8.81 -0.40 10.86
N GLU A 74 8.23 0.14 11.93
CA GLU A 74 8.89 1.11 12.80
C GLU A 74 10.23 0.59 13.34
N GLU A 75 10.29 -0.65 13.83
CA GLU A 75 11.52 -1.32 14.29
C GLU A 75 12.65 -1.17 13.25
N THR A 76 12.37 -1.49 12.00
CA THR A 76 13.36 -1.49 10.90
C THR A 76 13.84 -0.09 10.53
N LEU A 77 12.98 0.92 10.64
CA LEU A 77 13.35 2.31 10.37
C LEU A 77 14.48 2.80 11.30
N PHE A 78 14.52 2.27 12.53
CA PHE A 78 15.50 2.64 13.55
C PHE A 78 16.67 1.66 13.70
N GLN A 79 16.63 0.52 12.98
CA GLN A 79 17.68 -0.50 13.02
C GLN A 79 18.84 -0.21 12.07
N ASP A 80 20.02 -0.73 12.45
CA ASP A 80 21.16 -0.86 11.58
C ASP A 80 21.22 -2.27 10.99
N HIS A 81 21.85 -2.43 9.84
CA HIS A 81 22.21 -3.72 9.26
C HIS A 81 23.39 -4.35 10.04
N ALA A 82 23.66 -5.65 9.85
CA ALA A 82 24.71 -6.39 10.56
C ALA A 82 26.12 -5.80 10.41
N ASP A 83 26.37 -5.02 9.36
CA ASP A 83 27.64 -4.30 9.14
C ASP A 83 27.73 -2.93 9.81
N GLY A 84 26.71 -2.54 10.60
CA GLY A 84 26.64 -1.27 11.32
C GLY A 84 26.14 -0.09 10.49
N GLU A 85 25.76 -0.29 9.24
CA GLU A 85 25.13 0.74 8.41
C GLU A 85 23.60 0.73 8.59
N SER A 86 22.97 1.91 8.63
CA SER A 86 21.51 1.98 8.81
C SER A 86 20.75 1.31 7.66
N MET A 87 19.60 0.68 7.97
CA MET A 87 18.72 0.08 6.96
C MET A 87 18.27 1.11 5.91
N ILE A 88 18.08 2.36 6.33
CA ILE A 88 17.76 3.48 5.42
C ILE A 88 18.87 3.73 4.43
N SER A 89 20.13 3.79 4.89
CA SER A 89 21.29 4.01 4.03
C SER A 89 21.44 2.90 2.98
N LYS A 90 21.13 1.65 3.33
CA LYS A 90 21.10 0.54 2.36
C LYS A 90 20.12 0.77 1.22
N LEU A 91 18.89 1.20 1.54
CA LEU A 91 17.88 1.53 0.54
C LEU A 91 18.29 2.73 -0.33
N GLU A 92 18.79 3.80 0.30
CA GLU A 92 19.19 5.02 -0.41
C GLU A 92 20.34 4.77 -1.40
N LYS A 93 21.29 3.89 -1.10
CA LYS A 93 22.36 3.48 -2.02
C LYS A 93 21.84 2.81 -3.29
N GLU A 94 20.75 2.07 -3.19
CA GLU A 94 20.05 1.46 -4.33
C GLU A 94 19.09 2.45 -5.01
N GLY A 95 19.02 3.70 -4.56
CA GLY A 95 18.10 4.70 -5.09
C GLY A 95 16.64 4.45 -4.71
N ILE A 96 16.39 3.66 -3.64
CA ILE A 96 15.07 3.31 -3.14
C ILE A 96 14.68 4.27 -2.04
N ILE A 97 13.50 4.88 -2.17
CA ILE A 97 12.98 5.85 -1.21
C ILE A 97 12.46 5.12 0.03
N PRO A 98 12.94 5.44 1.26
CA PRO A 98 12.42 4.85 2.48
C PRO A 98 11.03 5.39 2.83
N GLY A 99 10.12 4.51 3.24
CA GLY A 99 8.80 4.84 3.74
C GLY A 99 8.48 4.09 5.02
N ILE A 100 7.36 4.41 5.65
CA ILE A 100 7.00 3.92 6.97
C ILE A 100 5.51 3.61 7.10
N LYS A 101 5.18 2.44 7.65
CA LYS A 101 3.83 2.12 8.12
C LYS A 101 3.57 2.86 9.44
N VAL A 102 2.56 3.74 9.45
CA VAL A 102 2.29 4.61 10.61
C VAL A 102 1.03 4.26 11.39
N ASP A 103 0.15 3.41 10.84
CA ASP A 103 -1.02 2.92 11.55
C ASP A 103 -0.62 1.98 12.71
N LYS A 104 -1.47 1.91 13.73
CA LYS A 104 -1.29 1.06 14.93
C LYS A 104 -2.27 -0.11 14.97
N GLY A 105 -2.74 -0.55 13.79
CA GLY A 105 -3.56 -1.75 13.61
C GLY A 105 -5.05 -1.51 13.78
N LEU A 106 -5.79 -2.54 13.40
CA LEU A 106 -7.24 -2.55 13.35
C LEU A 106 -7.85 -2.68 14.75
N LYS A 107 -8.99 -2.00 14.96
CA LYS A 107 -9.82 -2.05 16.16
C LYS A 107 -11.28 -2.25 15.75
N PRO A 108 -12.10 -2.97 16.54
CA PRO A 108 -13.53 -3.06 16.29
C PRO A 108 -14.19 -1.69 16.22
N LEU A 109 -15.04 -1.47 15.23
CA LEU A 109 -15.80 -0.22 15.06
C LEU A 109 -17.11 -0.30 15.85
N VAL A 110 -17.16 0.36 16.98
CA VAL A 110 -18.35 0.35 17.85
C VAL A 110 -19.54 1.00 17.14
N GLY A 111 -20.67 0.31 17.12
CA GLY A 111 -21.89 0.75 16.45
C GLY A 111 -22.01 0.35 14.98
N ALA A 112 -20.99 -0.32 14.43
CA ALA A 112 -20.98 -0.93 13.12
C ALA A 112 -21.31 -2.44 13.19
N LEU A 113 -21.20 -3.15 12.06
CA LEU A 113 -21.34 -4.61 12.05
C LEU A 113 -20.18 -5.29 12.80
N GLU A 114 -20.39 -6.49 13.34
CA GLU A 114 -19.46 -7.16 14.26
C GLU A 114 -18.03 -7.32 13.69
N HIS A 115 -17.91 -7.55 12.38
CA HIS A 115 -16.64 -7.74 11.69
C HIS A 115 -15.99 -6.42 11.24
N GLU A 116 -16.69 -5.29 11.35
CA GLU A 116 -16.20 -4.02 10.84
C GLU A 116 -15.20 -3.35 11.79
N THR A 117 -14.18 -2.79 11.21
CA THR A 117 -13.04 -2.22 11.93
C THR A 117 -12.71 -0.82 11.47
N TYR A 118 -11.99 -0.09 12.31
CA TYR A 118 -11.24 1.11 11.94
C TYR A 118 -9.76 0.93 12.27
N CYS A 119 -8.91 1.76 11.70
CA CYS A 119 -7.49 1.72 11.99
C CYS A 119 -7.08 2.79 12.99
N SER A 120 -6.40 2.39 14.07
CA SER A 120 -5.96 3.30 15.13
C SER A 120 -4.59 3.92 14.85
N GLY A 121 -4.25 5.01 15.57
CA GLY A 121 -2.92 5.63 15.52
C GLY A 121 -2.88 7.07 15.04
N LEU A 122 -4.04 7.75 14.92
CA LEU A 122 -4.10 9.16 14.53
C LEU A 122 -3.58 10.11 15.62
N ASP A 123 -3.75 9.73 16.90
CA ASP A 123 -3.30 10.55 18.01
C ASP A 123 -1.78 10.66 18.03
N GLY A 124 -1.25 11.90 18.09
CA GLY A 124 0.18 12.19 18.04
C GLY A 124 0.86 11.81 16.71
N LEU A 125 0.08 11.64 15.62
CA LEU A 125 0.64 11.18 14.35
C LEU A 125 1.57 12.21 13.71
N THR A 126 1.25 13.49 13.78
CA THR A 126 2.09 14.54 13.16
C THR A 126 3.47 14.60 13.80
N GLU A 127 3.54 14.49 15.13
CA GLU A 127 4.78 14.45 15.89
C GLU A 127 5.60 13.21 15.51
N ARG A 128 5.00 12.01 15.53
CA ARG A 128 5.67 10.78 15.10
C ARG A 128 6.13 10.84 13.64
N ALA A 129 5.33 11.42 12.75
CA ALA A 129 5.69 11.56 11.35
C ALA A 129 6.89 12.51 11.16
N SER A 130 7.01 13.55 11.99
CA SER A 130 8.18 14.44 12.00
C SER A 130 9.45 13.71 12.42
N ASP A 131 9.36 12.83 13.42
CA ASP A 131 10.48 11.99 13.86
C ASP A 131 10.89 10.99 12.75
N TYR A 132 9.93 10.37 12.07
CA TYR A 132 10.21 9.48 10.95
C TYR A 132 10.84 10.23 9.76
N TYR A 133 10.37 11.44 9.46
CA TYR A 133 10.97 12.27 8.43
C TYR A 133 12.43 12.62 8.78
N ALA A 134 12.69 13.01 10.02
CA ALA A 134 14.04 13.31 10.51
C ALA A 134 14.96 12.07 10.44
N ARG A 135 14.41 10.86 10.63
CA ARG A 135 15.15 9.61 10.49
C ARG A 135 15.45 9.22 9.03
N GLY A 136 14.78 9.80 8.05
CA GLY A 136 15.03 9.55 6.62
C GLY A 136 13.82 9.04 5.84
N ALA A 137 12.69 8.75 6.47
CA ALA A 137 11.47 8.42 5.74
C ALA A 137 11.00 9.60 4.86
N ARG A 138 10.43 9.30 3.69
CA ARG A 138 9.90 10.30 2.76
C ARG A 138 8.46 10.05 2.37
N PHE A 139 7.92 8.90 2.70
CA PHE A 139 6.51 8.59 2.54
C PHE A 139 6.00 7.75 3.71
N ALA A 140 4.69 7.73 3.87
CA ALA A 140 4.01 6.97 4.90
C ALA A 140 2.92 6.09 4.27
N LYS A 141 2.53 5.01 4.97
CA LYS A 141 1.42 4.16 4.56
C LYS A 141 0.47 3.92 5.72
N TRP A 142 -0.83 3.95 5.42
CA TRP A 142 -1.90 3.62 6.34
C TRP A 142 -2.94 2.75 5.65
N ARG A 143 -3.24 1.60 6.26
CA ARG A 143 -4.20 0.62 5.74
C ARG A 143 -5.53 0.74 6.48
N ALA A 144 -6.62 0.90 5.74
CA ALA A 144 -7.98 0.67 6.20
C ALA A 144 -8.52 -0.61 5.55
N VAL A 145 -9.34 -1.36 6.26
CA VAL A 145 -9.86 -2.66 5.81
C VAL A 145 -11.38 -2.63 5.81
N LEU A 146 -11.97 -3.00 4.67
CA LEU A 146 -13.40 -3.16 4.49
C LEU A 146 -13.69 -4.55 3.92
N GLN A 147 -14.85 -5.10 4.24
CA GLN A 147 -15.28 -6.42 3.78
C GLN A 147 -16.66 -6.32 3.15
N ILE A 148 -16.83 -6.97 1.99
CA ILE A 148 -18.12 -7.09 1.33
C ILE A 148 -18.85 -8.28 1.97
N THR A 149 -20.05 -8.02 2.47
CA THR A 149 -20.96 -9.04 3.03
C THR A 149 -22.39 -8.75 2.57
N ALA A 150 -23.34 -9.59 2.92
CA ALA A 150 -24.74 -9.36 2.58
C ALA A 150 -25.28 -8.00 3.07
N ASP A 151 -24.80 -7.55 4.24
CA ASP A 151 -25.23 -6.31 4.90
C ASP A 151 -24.16 -5.21 4.92
N GLY A 152 -22.97 -5.46 4.39
CA GLY A 152 -21.81 -4.57 4.49
C GLY A 152 -20.99 -4.44 3.21
N PRO A 153 -20.05 -3.48 3.20
CA PRO A 153 -19.69 -2.61 4.32
C PRO A 153 -20.76 -1.56 4.61
N SER A 154 -20.99 -1.31 5.92
CA SER A 154 -21.93 -0.28 6.36
C SER A 154 -21.46 1.14 5.98
N ASP A 155 -22.41 2.07 5.85
CA ASP A 155 -22.08 3.50 5.63
C ASP A 155 -21.21 4.06 6.75
N LEU A 156 -21.37 3.56 7.98
CA LEU A 156 -20.55 3.96 9.11
C LEU A 156 -19.09 3.53 8.91
N ALA A 157 -18.86 2.26 8.53
CA ALA A 157 -17.52 1.75 8.29
C ALA A 157 -16.83 2.44 7.10
N ILE A 158 -17.56 2.69 6.02
CA ILE A 158 -17.03 3.42 4.85
C ILE A 158 -16.59 4.83 5.27
N ARG A 159 -17.44 5.57 5.98
CA ARG A 159 -17.14 6.95 6.40
C ARG A 159 -15.99 7.01 7.40
N GLU A 160 -16.02 6.20 8.45
CA GLU A 160 -14.96 6.22 9.47
C GLU A 160 -13.59 5.92 8.86
N ASN A 161 -13.50 4.90 8.00
CA ASN A 161 -12.24 4.54 7.35
C ASN A 161 -11.80 5.60 6.33
N ALA A 162 -12.71 6.18 5.55
CA ALA A 162 -12.40 7.25 4.62
C ALA A 162 -11.89 8.52 5.33
N TRP A 163 -12.56 8.93 6.40
CA TRP A 163 -12.12 10.09 7.19
C TRP A 163 -10.85 9.81 7.98
N GLY A 164 -10.64 8.58 8.47
CA GLY A 164 -9.39 8.12 9.06
C GLY A 164 -8.22 8.25 8.09
N LEU A 165 -8.39 7.75 6.85
CA LEU A 165 -7.40 7.85 5.77
C LEU A 165 -7.10 9.30 5.40
N ALA A 166 -8.12 10.16 5.32
CA ALA A 166 -7.93 11.57 4.99
C ALA A 166 -7.20 12.35 6.09
N ARG A 167 -7.56 12.11 7.36
CA ARG A 167 -6.89 12.73 8.53
C ARG A 167 -5.43 12.28 8.60
N TYR A 168 -5.17 10.98 8.42
CA TYR A 168 -3.83 10.45 8.32
C TYR A 168 -3.04 11.16 7.22
N ALA A 169 -3.58 11.18 5.99
CA ALA A 169 -2.91 11.76 4.84
C ALA A 169 -2.52 13.22 5.09
N ARG A 170 -3.45 14.02 5.63
CA ARG A 170 -3.17 15.42 5.98
C ARG A 170 -2.10 15.54 7.06
N SER A 171 -2.16 14.74 8.12
CA SER A 171 -1.20 14.79 9.24
C SER A 171 0.22 14.52 8.78
N VAL A 172 0.44 13.51 7.93
CA VAL A 172 1.79 13.16 7.47
C VAL A 172 2.32 14.16 6.44
N GLN A 173 1.45 14.79 5.64
CA GLN A 173 1.86 15.87 4.73
C GLN A 173 2.35 17.11 5.48
N GLU A 174 1.81 17.41 6.66
CA GLU A 174 2.33 18.49 7.52
C GLU A 174 3.76 18.22 8.01
N ALA A 175 4.16 16.94 8.06
CA ALA A 175 5.51 16.51 8.41
C ALA A 175 6.42 16.27 7.18
N GLY A 176 5.92 16.48 5.95
CA GLY A 176 6.72 16.32 4.72
C GLY A 176 6.73 14.90 4.15
N LEU A 177 5.89 13.99 4.63
CA LEU A 177 5.78 12.62 4.10
C LEU A 177 4.65 12.50 3.09
N VAL A 178 4.91 11.84 1.95
CA VAL A 178 3.88 11.48 0.96
C VAL A 178 2.98 10.39 1.54
N PRO A 179 1.66 10.59 1.69
CA PRO A 179 0.77 9.52 2.13
C PRO A 179 0.46 8.53 1.01
N ILE A 180 0.64 7.24 1.27
CA ILE A 180 0.01 6.15 0.54
C ILE A 180 -1.30 5.82 1.23
N ILE A 181 -2.40 6.08 0.55
CA ILE A 181 -3.77 5.89 1.04
C ILE A 181 -4.23 4.49 0.63
N GLU A 182 -4.42 3.58 1.61
CA GLU A 182 -4.68 2.16 1.35
C GLU A 182 -6.09 1.74 1.82
N PRO A 183 -7.16 2.00 1.04
CA PRO A 183 -8.49 1.45 1.28
C PRO A 183 -8.56 0.03 0.71
N GLU A 184 -8.24 -0.96 1.51
CA GLU A 184 -8.29 -2.37 1.11
C GLU A 184 -9.69 -2.95 1.26
N ILE A 185 -10.17 -3.62 0.22
CA ILE A 185 -11.34 -4.49 0.25
C ILE A 185 -10.82 -5.93 0.32
N LEU A 186 -11.24 -6.67 1.35
CA LEU A 186 -10.90 -8.08 1.50
C LEU A 186 -11.59 -8.91 0.41
N MET A 187 -10.91 -9.97 -0.02
CA MET A 187 -11.46 -10.92 -1.01
C MET A 187 -12.43 -11.94 -0.41
N ASP A 188 -12.58 -11.97 0.93
CA ASP A 188 -13.46 -12.91 1.60
C ASP A 188 -14.91 -12.73 1.12
N GLY A 189 -15.60 -13.85 0.82
CA GLY A 189 -16.99 -13.87 0.37
C GLY A 189 -17.17 -14.40 -1.05
N ASP A 190 -18.45 -14.46 -1.48
CA ASP A 190 -18.91 -15.05 -2.74
C ASP A 190 -19.46 -14.01 -3.74
N HIS A 191 -19.22 -12.74 -3.49
CA HIS A 191 -19.70 -11.63 -4.32
C HIS A 191 -19.01 -11.61 -5.70
N ASP A 192 -19.78 -11.17 -6.70
CA ASP A 192 -19.27 -11.04 -8.06
C ASP A 192 -18.43 -9.76 -8.27
N ILE A 193 -17.78 -9.66 -9.42
CA ILE A 193 -16.91 -8.52 -9.78
C ILE A 193 -17.70 -7.21 -9.91
N LEU A 194 -18.97 -7.24 -10.27
CA LEU A 194 -19.79 -6.04 -10.40
C LEU A 194 -20.09 -5.45 -9.02
N THR A 195 -20.43 -6.29 -8.05
CA THR A 195 -20.61 -5.92 -6.65
C THR A 195 -19.34 -5.31 -6.08
N THR A 196 -18.17 -5.91 -6.34
CA THR A 196 -16.88 -5.33 -5.92
C THR A 196 -16.67 -3.95 -6.55
N SER A 197 -16.94 -3.83 -7.86
CA SER A 197 -16.76 -2.56 -8.59
C SER A 197 -17.62 -1.44 -7.99
N GLU A 198 -18.90 -1.69 -7.73
CA GLU A 198 -19.84 -0.71 -7.17
C GLU A 198 -19.42 -0.28 -5.75
N ILE A 199 -19.06 -1.22 -4.90
CA ILE A 199 -18.65 -0.94 -3.53
C ILE A 199 -17.30 -0.22 -3.49
N GLN A 200 -16.33 -0.65 -4.30
CA GLN A 200 -15.02 -0.03 -4.38
C GLN A 200 -15.12 1.42 -4.91
N GLU A 201 -15.97 1.65 -5.91
CA GLU A 201 -16.25 3.00 -6.43
C GLU A 201 -16.83 3.91 -5.35
N LYS A 202 -17.78 3.41 -4.54
CA LYS A 202 -18.38 4.12 -3.39
C LYS A 202 -17.30 4.47 -2.35
N ILE A 203 -16.47 3.50 -1.96
CA ILE A 203 -15.41 3.68 -0.96
C ILE A 203 -14.40 4.73 -1.42
N ILE A 204 -13.88 4.60 -2.65
CA ILE A 204 -12.84 5.52 -3.16
C ILE A 204 -13.38 6.94 -3.30
N LYS A 205 -14.63 7.11 -3.74
CA LYS A 205 -15.29 8.43 -3.79
C LYS A 205 -15.40 9.06 -2.41
N GLU A 206 -15.79 8.30 -1.38
CA GLU A 206 -15.85 8.80 0.00
C GLU A 206 -14.46 9.16 0.53
N VAL A 207 -13.43 8.37 0.22
CA VAL A 207 -12.03 8.67 0.57
C VAL A 207 -11.58 10.01 -0.03
N TYR A 208 -11.82 10.26 -1.32
CA TYR A 208 -11.40 11.52 -1.94
C TYR A 208 -12.27 12.70 -1.56
N PHE A 209 -13.56 12.48 -1.27
CA PHE A 209 -14.39 13.49 -0.63
C PHE A 209 -13.81 13.90 0.73
N ALA A 210 -13.49 12.92 1.59
CA ALA A 210 -12.87 13.20 2.89
C ALA A 210 -11.50 13.87 2.75
N CYS A 211 -10.67 13.45 1.78
CA CYS A 211 -9.39 14.10 1.48
C CYS A 211 -9.54 15.58 1.12
N GLN A 212 -10.55 15.92 0.29
CA GLN A 212 -10.85 17.30 -0.05
C GLN A 212 -11.26 18.11 1.18
N GLN A 213 -12.13 17.56 2.03
CA GLN A 213 -12.58 18.24 3.26
C GLN A 213 -11.44 18.47 4.25
N ASN A 214 -10.46 17.57 4.29
CA ASN A 214 -9.27 17.69 5.14
C ASN A 214 -8.14 18.52 4.50
N GLY A 215 -8.31 19.03 3.28
CA GLY A 215 -7.32 19.83 2.58
C GLY A 215 -6.05 19.05 2.23
N VAL A 216 -6.19 17.77 1.88
CA VAL A 216 -5.08 16.93 1.41
C VAL A 216 -4.61 17.42 0.05
N TYR A 217 -3.30 17.56 -0.13
CA TYR A 217 -2.66 17.91 -1.39
C TYR A 217 -2.51 16.65 -2.26
N LEU A 218 -3.38 16.49 -3.25
CA LEU A 218 -3.52 15.24 -4.01
C LEU A 218 -2.29 14.90 -4.87
N GLU A 219 -1.63 15.89 -5.45
CA GLU A 219 -0.41 15.72 -6.24
C GLU A 219 0.78 15.18 -5.40
N GLY A 220 0.67 15.27 -4.09
CA GLY A 220 1.62 14.70 -3.13
C GLY A 220 1.07 13.45 -2.42
N THR A 221 0.28 12.60 -3.10
CA THR A 221 -0.27 11.34 -2.58
C THR A 221 -0.05 10.19 -3.54
N LEU A 222 -0.20 8.95 -3.06
CA LEU A 222 -0.44 7.76 -3.88
C LEU A 222 -1.66 7.01 -3.34
N LEU A 223 -2.38 6.32 -4.23
CA LEU A 223 -3.44 5.39 -3.86
C LEU A 223 -2.91 3.95 -3.88
N LYS A 224 -3.27 3.15 -2.87
CA LYS A 224 -2.96 1.71 -2.82
C LYS A 224 -4.25 0.91 -2.62
N PRO A 225 -5.03 0.68 -3.68
CA PRO A 225 -6.29 -0.04 -3.62
C PRO A 225 -6.09 -1.54 -3.83
N SER A 226 -7.12 -2.33 -3.51
CA SER A 226 -7.31 -3.67 -4.07
C SER A 226 -7.55 -3.58 -5.57
N MET A 227 -7.24 -4.63 -6.32
CA MET A 227 -7.77 -4.81 -7.66
C MET A 227 -9.27 -5.15 -7.57
N THR A 228 -10.05 -4.81 -8.58
CA THR A 228 -11.49 -5.14 -8.63
C THR A 228 -11.64 -6.59 -9.08
N VAL A 229 -11.72 -7.48 -8.11
CA VAL A 229 -11.86 -8.94 -8.31
C VAL A 229 -13.11 -9.44 -7.61
N PRO A 230 -13.69 -10.59 -8.01
CA PRO A 230 -14.76 -11.22 -7.24
C PRO A 230 -14.24 -11.75 -5.91
N GLY A 231 -15.14 -12.12 -5.03
CA GLY A 231 -14.82 -12.78 -3.78
C GLY A 231 -14.12 -14.12 -3.99
N ALA A 232 -13.33 -14.53 -3.00
CA ALA A 232 -12.53 -15.77 -3.08
C ALA A 232 -13.39 -17.03 -3.20
N ASP A 233 -14.63 -17.00 -2.67
CA ASP A 233 -15.60 -18.10 -2.71
C ASP A 233 -16.55 -18.02 -3.93
N TYR A 234 -16.38 -17.04 -4.81
CA TYR A 234 -17.18 -16.88 -6.01
C TYR A 234 -16.93 -18.04 -7.00
N GLU A 235 -17.98 -18.72 -7.42
CA GLU A 235 -17.86 -19.93 -8.30
C GLU A 235 -17.40 -19.59 -9.75
N GLY A 236 -17.43 -18.33 -10.15
CA GLY A 236 -16.99 -17.89 -11.47
C GLY A 236 -15.47 -17.76 -11.57
N LYS A 237 -14.91 -18.04 -12.75
CA LYS A 237 -13.48 -17.77 -13.02
C LYS A 237 -13.27 -16.30 -13.35
N SER A 238 -12.24 -15.71 -12.74
CA SER A 238 -11.79 -14.36 -13.10
C SER A 238 -11.01 -14.40 -14.42
N ASP A 239 -11.54 -13.74 -15.45
CA ASP A 239 -10.76 -13.48 -16.66
C ASP A 239 -9.87 -12.25 -16.42
N PRO A 240 -8.55 -12.34 -16.65
CA PRO A 240 -7.63 -11.22 -16.43
C PRO A 240 -8.01 -9.92 -17.14
N LYS A 241 -8.57 -10.02 -18.34
CA LYS A 241 -9.02 -8.84 -19.10
C LYS A 241 -10.26 -8.19 -18.48
N ASN A 242 -11.16 -9.01 -17.94
CA ASN A 242 -12.35 -8.52 -17.24
C ASN A 242 -11.95 -7.84 -15.92
N VAL A 243 -11.02 -8.41 -15.16
CA VAL A 243 -10.47 -7.79 -13.95
C VAL A 243 -9.79 -6.46 -14.27
N ALA A 244 -8.98 -6.43 -15.33
CA ALA A 244 -8.31 -5.21 -15.76
C ALA A 244 -9.32 -4.12 -16.17
N LEU A 245 -10.32 -4.48 -16.96
CA LEU A 245 -11.37 -3.56 -17.41
C LEU A 245 -12.20 -3.04 -16.23
N ALA A 246 -12.65 -3.92 -15.33
CA ALA A 246 -13.40 -3.53 -14.14
C ALA A 246 -12.58 -2.61 -13.25
N THR A 247 -11.32 -2.97 -12.96
CA THR A 247 -10.44 -2.16 -12.11
C THR A 247 -10.19 -0.77 -12.70
N VAL A 248 -9.78 -0.69 -13.96
CA VAL A 248 -9.50 0.61 -14.60
C VAL A 248 -10.77 1.45 -14.69
N THR A 249 -11.92 0.84 -15.00
CA THR A 249 -13.21 1.56 -15.07
C THR A 249 -13.59 2.14 -13.69
N THR A 250 -13.49 1.35 -12.63
CA THR A 250 -13.75 1.79 -11.24
C THR A 250 -12.84 2.97 -10.86
N LEU A 251 -11.56 2.87 -11.18
CA LEU A 251 -10.59 3.94 -10.89
C LEU A 251 -10.88 5.22 -11.68
N LEU A 252 -11.19 5.12 -12.97
CA LEU A 252 -11.54 6.28 -13.81
C LEU A 252 -12.78 7.02 -13.32
N ARG A 253 -13.69 6.33 -12.63
CA ARG A 253 -14.92 6.93 -12.06
C ARG A 253 -14.73 7.51 -10.67
N SER A 254 -13.65 7.18 -9.98
CA SER A 254 -13.53 7.47 -8.55
C SER A 254 -12.23 8.17 -8.13
N VAL A 255 -11.13 8.03 -8.89
CA VAL A 255 -9.82 8.59 -8.53
C VAL A 255 -9.55 9.89 -9.27
N PRO A 256 -9.24 10.99 -8.58
CA PRO A 256 -8.87 12.25 -9.22
C PRO A 256 -7.61 12.13 -10.09
N ALA A 257 -7.61 12.78 -11.26
CA ALA A 257 -6.47 12.80 -12.16
C ALA A 257 -5.22 13.49 -11.57
N ALA A 258 -5.38 14.25 -10.50
CA ALA A 258 -4.28 14.92 -9.78
C ALA A 258 -3.36 13.96 -9.01
N VAL A 259 -3.82 12.72 -8.74
CA VAL A 259 -3.02 11.69 -8.06
C VAL A 259 -1.96 11.16 -9.01
N PRO A 260 -0.65 11.19 -8.67
CA PRO A 260 0.42 10.80 -9.61
C PRO A 260 0.45 9.32 -9.96
N GLY A 261 0.07 8.44 -9.01
CA GLY A 261 0.16 7.01 -9.23
C GLY A 261 -0.73 6.17 -8.33
N ILE A 262 -1.03 4.98 -8.83
CA ILE A 262 -1.79 3.95 -8.14
C ILE A 262 -0.91 2.70 -8.06
N VAL A 263 -0.68 2.23 -6.83
CA VAL A 263 0.19 1.09 -6.53
C VAL A 263 -0.65 0.00 -5.86
N PHE A 264 -1.06 -1.00 -6.61
CA PHE A 264 -1.99 -2.02 -6.12
C PHE A 264 -1.40 -2.87 -5.00
N LEU A 265 -2.23 -3.25 -4.03
CA LEU A 265 -1.94 -4.37 -3.15
C LEU A 265 -2.26 -5.71 -3.84
N SER A 266 -1.66 -6.82 -3.39
CA SER A 266 -1.97 -8.15 -3.91
C SER A 266 -3.14 -8.83 -3.17
N GLY A 267 -3.36 -8.54 -1.91
CA GLY A 267 -4.57 -8.80 -1.12
C GLY A 267 -5.16 -10.21 -1.18
N GLY A 268 -4.32 -11.27 -1.21
CA GLY A 268 -4.81 -12.63 -1.29
C GLY A 268 -4.72 -13.26 -2.69
N LEU A 269 -4.45 -12.46 -3.73
CA LEU A 269 -4.11 -12.98 -5.06
C LEU A 269 -2.78 -13.74 -5.01
N SER A 270 -2.64 -14.74 -5.88
CA SER A 270 -1.35 -15.36 -6.15
C SER A 270 -0.39 -14.34 -6.80
N GLU A 271 0.89 -14.65 -6.82
CA GLU A 271 1.93 -13.84 -7.45
C GLU A 271 1.68 -13.69 -8.96
N GLU A 272 1.27 -14.78 -9.60
CA GLU A 272 0.95 -14.83 -11.02
C GLU A 272 -0.29 -13.98 -11.33
N GLU A 273 -1.38 -14.15 -10.58
CA GLU A 273 -2.62 -13.36 -10.77
C GLU A 273 -2.34 -11.87 -10.59
N ALA A 274 -1.66 -11.49 -9.50
CA ALA A 274 -1.35 -10.09 -9.23
C ALA A 274 -0.53 -9.45 -10.36
N SER A 275 0.44 -10.18 -10.91
CA SER A 275 1.30 -9.71 -12.01
C SER A 275 0.53 -9.67 -13.33
N LEU A 276 -0.26 -10.70 -13.63
CA LEU A 276 -1.04 -10.82 -14.85
C LEU A 276 -2.11 -9.72 -14.93
N TYR A 277 -2.87 -9.51 -13.85
CA TYR A 277 -3.91 -8.48 -13.82
C TYR A 277 -3.33 -7.08 -13.98
N LEU A 278 -2.21 -6.79 -13.32
CA LEU A 278 -1.52 -5.50 -13.48
C LEU A 278 -1.02 -5.30 -14.92
N ASN A 279 -0.47 -6.35 -15.53
CA ASN A 279 -0.04 -6.30 -16.93
C ASN A 279 -1.22 -5.99 -17.87
N GLU A 280 -2.34 -6.71 -17.73
CA GLU A 280 -3.54 -6.46 -18.53
C GLU A 280 -4.08 -5.04 -18.36
N MET A 281 -4.07 -4.49 -17.10
CA MET A 281 -4.44 -3.09 -16.86
C MET A 281 -3.55 -2.10 -17.60
N ASN A 282 -2.25 -2.36 -17.67
CA ASN A 282 -1.31 -1.49 -18.39
C ASN A 282 -1.48 -1.59 -19.91
N LEU A 283 -1.85 -2.76 -20.44
CA LEU A 283 -2.10 -2.99 -21.87
C LEU A 283 -3.42 -2.40 -22.38
N LEU A 284 -4.38 -2.07 -21.49
CA LEU A 284 -5.63 -1.44 -21.90
C LEU A 284 -5.38 -0.10 -22.61
N SER A 285 -5.98 0.07 -23.80
CA SER A 285 -5.93 1.29 -24.62
C SER A 285 -6.83 2.41 -24.06
N ALA A 286 -6.83 2.61 -22.74
CA ALA A 286 -7.58 3.67 -22.07
C ALA A 286 -6.61 4.77 -21.63
N ASP A 287 -7.03 6.04 -21.73
CA ASP A 287 -6.29 7.16 -21.14
C ASP A 287 -6.35 7.06 -19.62
N LYS A 288 -5.24 6.68 -19.03
CA LYS A 288 -5.06 6.56 -17.58
C LYS A 288 -4.21 7.72 -17.11
N PRO A 289 -4.75 8.67 -16.30
CA PRO A 289 -4.00 9.85 -15.88
C PRO A 289 -2.91 9.54 -14.85
N TRP A 290 -2.94 8.34 -14.26
CA TRP A 290 -2.00 7.87 -13.25
C TRP A 290 -1.06 6.80 -13.82
N ASN A 291 0.13 6.69 -13.26
CA ASN A 291 0.92 5.48 -13.47
C ASN A 291 0.35 4.33 -12.64
N LEU A 292 0.15 3.15 -13.26
CA LEU A 292 -0.32 1.94 -12.60
C LEU A 292 0.87 1.03 -12.32
N SER A 293 1.08 0.70 -11.04
CA SER A 293 2.17 -0.15 -10.59
C SER A 293 1.74 -0.98 -9.38
N PHE A 294 2.69 -1.55 -8.65
CA PHE A 294 2.45 -2.45 -7.53
C PHE A 294 3.04 -1.93 -6.22
N SER A 295 2.45 -2.37 -5.11
CA SER A 295 3.05 -2.32 -3.79
C SER A 295 2.84 -3.67 -3.11
N TYR A 296 3.71 -4.61 -3.46
CA TYR A 296 3.61 -6.01 -3.04
C TYR A 296 4.59 -6.35 -1.92
N GLY A 297 4.19 -7.30 -1.08
CA GLY A 297 5.05 -7.99 -0.14
C GLY A 297 5.48 -9.34 -0.71
N ARG A 298 4.77 -10.43 -0.37
CA ARG A 298 5.09 -11.80 -0.81
C ARG A 298 5.14 -11.96 -2.32
N ALA A 299 4.18 -11.40 -3.04
CA ALA A 299 4.11 -11.52 -4.49
C ALA A 299 5.36 -10.98 -5.20
N CYS A 300 6.05 -10.00 -4.60
CA CYS A 300 7.31 -9.49 -5.13
C CYS A 300 8.48 -10.44 -4.86
N LEU A 301 8.49 -11.12 -3.70
CA LEU A 301 9.62 -11.89 -3.22
C LEU A 301 9.70 -13.30 -3.84
N LEU A 302 8.56 -13.96 -4.06
CA LEU A 302 8.51 -15.30 -4.64
C LEU A 302 8.87 -15.26 -6.12
N TYR A 303 8.38 -14.29 -6.86
CA TYR A 303 8.69 -14.15 -8.29
C TYR A 303 10.20 -13.93 -8.56
N THR A 304 10.88 -13.19 -7.71
CA THR A 304 12.33 -12.94 -7.85
C THR A 304 13.19 -14.17 -7.50
N SER A 305 12.73 -15.05 -6.60
CA SER A 305 13.47 -16.28 -6.27
C SER A 305 13.37 -17.34 -7.36
N ASP A 306 12.19 -17.55 -7.94
CA ASP A 306 12.00 -18.53 -9.02
C ASP A 306 12.70 -18.10 -10.31
N ALA A 307 12.70 -16.80 -10.63
CA ALA A 307 13.44 -16.29 -11.79
C ALA A 307 14.96 -16.45 -11.69
N ALA A 308 15.50 -16.46 -10.47
CA ALA A 308 16.93 -16.72 -10.24
C ALA A 308 17.29 -18.19 -10.44
N ASP A 309 16.38 -19.12 -10.14
CA ASP A 309 16.60 -20.56 -10.32
C ASP A 309 16.41 -21.02 -11.77
N GLU A 310 15.59 -20.31 -12.58
CA GLU A 310 15.33 -20.67 -13.99
C GLU A 310 16.27 -19.98 -15.00
N GLY A 311 17.22 -19.16 -14.57
CA GLY A 311 18.25 -18.57 -15.44
C GLY A 311 17.74 -17.63 -16.52
N PHE A 312 16.59 -16.99 -16.32
CA PHE A 312 16.08 -15.92 -17.18
C PHE A 312 16.61 -14.56 -16.69
N CYS A 313 17.71 -14.16 -17.30
CA CYS A 313 18.17 -12.77 -17.29
C CYS A 313 17.39 -11.94 -18.30
#